data_fc8e9b2d61219eee4f888fe9e310359c
#
_entry.id   fc8e9b2d61219eee4f888fe9e310359c
#
_cell.length_a   1.000
_cell.length_b   1.000
_cell.length_c   1.000
_cell.angle_alpha   90.00
_cell.angle_beta   90.00
_cell.angle_gamma   90.00
#
_symmetry.space_group_name_H-M   'P 1'
#
loop_
_entity.id
_entity.type
_entity.pdbx_description
1 polymer ?
#
loop_
_entity_poly.entity_id
_entity_poly.type
_entity_poly.pdbx_seq_one_letter_code
_entity_poly.pdbx_strand_id
1 'polypeptide(L)'
;MTLFFEISYNQIDKRLRLFSLTVSLCIRMVKQTKLLNYKPKEKNMKKKVLLVTLLVVAIVASCFAFTACNKNKGDGDKGVKVAMITDYGDITDQSFNQTTYEACKAYCGANNIKFKYYKPTGDSTEARVASVNAAIAEGYTIIVMPGYAFGGTIVEVADNNPEIKFVALDVARGDLLEAKYGKEYDYNPDNPKWTYQLPSNVTCFVYQEEISGYMAGYAAVKEGYKKLGFLGGMAVPAVIRFGYGFVQGVNAAAVELGIANEVSVNYVYGGKFQGSPEITAAMDTWYQGGTEVVFACGGGIFTSACEAATKAGVNGKVIGVDTDQSYNINGKYGAGLCITSAMKGLAPTVNTILTDIFAGKWENYAGRINKLGMVSGTDASLNYVQLPTATWSMKNFTKEDYATLVGKIFDGTIKISDAIDKMPTTTITVTTQANIH
;
A
#
# COMPACT_ATOMS: atom_id res chain seq x y z
N MET A 1 -27.03 -15.62 9.14
CA MET A 1 -27.00 -16.95 8.46
C MET A 1 -27.54 -16.90 7.03
N THR A 2 -28.47 -16.03 6.71
CA THR A 2 -29.11 -15.91 5.38
C THR A 2 -28.22 -15.27 4.30
N LEU A 3 -27.35 -14.33 4.64
CA LEU A 3 -26.49 -13.63 3.66
C LEU A 3 -25.30 -14.46 3.12
N PHE A 4 -24.83 -15.46 3.86
CA PHE A 4 -23.77 -16.36 3.43
C PHE A 4 -24.22 -17.39 2.39
N PHE A 5 -25.50 -17.76 2.39
CA PHE A 5 -26.08 -18.67 1.39
C PHE A 5 -26.25 -17.97 0.03
N GLU A 6 -26.58 -16.69 0.00
CA GLU A 6 -26.77 -15.94 -1.26
C GLU A 6 -25.47 -15.71 -2.04
N ILE A 7 -24.34 -15.47 -1.36
CA ILE A 7 -23.04 -15.22 -2.05
C ILE A 7 -22.51 -16.52 -2.65
N SER A 8 -22.68 -17.66 -1.98
CA SER A 8 -22.30 -18.97 -2.51
C SER A 8 -23.18 -19.39 -3.68
N TYR A 9 -24.48 -19.12 -3.60
CA TYR A 9 -25.44 -19.42 -4.66
C TYR A 9 -25.18 -18.60 -5.94
N ASN A 10 -24.85 -17.32 -5.81
CA ASN A 10 -24.51 -16.44 -6.94
C ASN A 10 -23.20 -16.84 -7.66
N GLN A 11 -22.22 -17.37 -6.95
CA GLN A 11 -20.99 -17.88 -7.60
C GLN A 11 -21.22 -19.21 -8.34
N ILE A 12 -22.04 -20.07 -7.79
CA ILE A 12 -22.41 -21.33 -8.44
C ILE A 12 -23.28 -21.06 -9.67
N ASP A 13 -24.23 -20.13 -9.59
CA ASP A 13 -25.10 -19.75 -10.72
C ASP A 13 -24.29 -19.09 -11.85
N LYS A 14 -23.30 -18.22 -11.54
CA LYS A 14 -22.38 -17.67 -12.55
C LYS A 14 -21.56 -18.74 -13.26
N ARG A 15 -21.05 -19.73 -12.53
CA ARG A 15 -20.28 -20.84 -13.12
C ARG A 15 -21.15 -21.76 -13.99
N LEU A 16 -22.39 -22.04 -13.55
CA LEU A 16 -23.35 -22.81 -14.33
C LEU A 16 -23.80 -22.07 -15.59
N ARG A 17 -23.96 -20.75 -15.54
CA ARG A 17 -24.28 -19.92 -16.72
C ARG A 17 -23.11 -19.86 -17.71
N LEU A 18 -21.87 -19.76 -17.24
CA LEU A 18 -20.69 -19.82 -18.10
C LEU A 18 -20.58 -21.21 -18.79
N PHE A 19 -20.79 -22.29 -18.05
CA PHE A 19 -20.80 -23.65 -18.58
C PHE A 19 -21.90 -23.84 -19.62
N SER A 20 -23.13 -23.39 -19.35
CA SER A 20 -24.25 -23.42 -20.29
C SER A 20 -23.99 -22.61 -21.56
N LEU A 21 -23.36 -21.41 -21.45
CA LEU A 21 -22.97 -20.60 -22.59
C LEU A 21 -21.90 -21.29 -23.45
N THR A 22 -20.91 -21.93 -22.84
CA THR A 22 -19.84 -22.64 -23.55
C THR A 22 -20.38 -23.85 -24.30
N VAL A 23 -21.25 -24.63 -23.66
CA VAL A 23 -21.93 -25.76 -24.30
C VAL A 23 -22.84 -25.30 -25.44
N SER A 24 -23.58 -24.20 -25.26
CA SER A 24 -24.43 -23.63 -26.30
C SER A 24 -23.61 -23.11 -27.51
N LEU A 25 -22.44 -22.50 -27.26
CA LEU A 25 -21.52 -22.06 -28.31
C LEU A 25 -20.95 -23.25 -29.12
N CYS A 26 -20.58 -24.33 -28.43
CA CYS A 26 -20.09 -25.56 -29.06
C CYS A 26 -21.19 -26.22 -29.92
N ILE A 27 -22.43 -26.26 -29.44
CA ILE A 27 -23.58 -26.80 -30.21
C ILE A 27 -23.87 -25.90 -31.43
N ARG A 28 -23.77 -24.59 -31.33
CA ARG A 28 -23.92 -23.66 -32.48
C ARG A 28 -22.81 -23.83 -33.51
N MET A 29 -21.56 -23.99 -33.11
CA MET A 29 -20.46 -24.29 -34.02
C MET A 29 -20.63 -25.59 -34.76
N VAL A 30 -21.09 -26.67 -34.08
CA VAL A 30 -21.37 -27.96 -34.73
C VAL A 30 -22.59 -27.87 -35.67
N LYS A 31 -23.60 -27.03 -35.38
CA LYS A 31 -24.72 -26.78 -36.30
C LYS A 31 -24.33 -25.96 -37.53
N GLN A 32 -23.44 -24.96 -37.38
CA GLN A 32 -22.94 -24.15 -38.52
C GLN A 32 -22.08 -24.98 -39.51
N THR A 33 -21.32 -25.99 -39.01
CA THR A 33 -20.58 -26.88 -39.90
C THR A 33 -21.47 -27.83 -40.70
N LYS A 34 -22.73 -28.05 -40.31
CA LYS A 34 -23.72 -28.80 -41.08
C LYS A 34 -24.44 -27.98 -42.17
N LEU A 35 -24.39 -26.65 -42.11
CA LEU A 35 -25.04 -25.74 -43.07
C LEU A 35 -24.16 -25.34 -44.26
N LEU A 36 -22.87 -25.63 -44.20
CA LEU A 36 -21.98 -25.51 -45.33
C LEU A 36 -21.97 -26.83 -46.10
N ASN A 37 -22.68 -26.88 -47.24
CA ASN A 37 -22.76 -28.04 -48.15
C ASN A 37 -21.39 -28.39 -48.78
N TYR A 38 -20.45 -28.81 -47.95
CA TYR A 38 -19.13 -29.28 -48.38
C TYR A 38 -19.09 -30.82 -48.24
N LYS A 39 -18.96 -31.52 -49.39
CA LYS A 39 -18.72 -33.00 -49.41
C LYS A 39 -17.23 -33.25 -49.25
N PRO A 40 -16.72 -33.55 -48.06
CA PRO A 40 -15.33 -34.01 -47.87
C PRO A 40 -15.21 -35.50 -48.06
N LYS A 41 -14.12 -35.98 -48.64
CA LYS A 41 -13.79 -37.41 -48.75
C LYS A 41 -13.72 -38.04 -47.36
N GLU A 42 -14.45 -39.12 -47.17
CA GLU A 42 -14.78 -39.80 -45.90
C GLU A 42 -13.59 -40.11 -44.97
N LYS A 43 -12.41 -40.31 -45.52
CA LYS A 43 -11.20 -40.65 -44.79
C LYS A 43 -10.58 -39.52 -43.96
N ASN A 44 -10.88 -38.25 -44.26
CA ASN A 44 -10.36 -37.08 -43.55
C ASN A 44 -11.31 -36.63 -42.44
N MET A 45 -12.56 -36.98 -42.48
CA MET A 45 -13.56 -36.61 -41.47
C MET A 45 -13.38 -37.42 -40.18
N LYS A 46 -13.10 -38.73 -40.28
CA LYS A 46 -12.84 -39.60 -39.10
C LYS A 46 -11.59 -39.13 -38.34
N LYS A 47 -10.52 -38.69 -39.04
CA LYS A 47 -9.33 -38.14 -38.39
C LYS A 47 -9.59 -36.82 -37.69
N LYS A 48 -10.35 -35.90 -38.30
CA LYS A 48 -10.72 -34.61 -37.67
C LYS A 48 -11.63 -34.76 -36.48
N VAL A 49 -12.64 -35.64 -36.54
CA VAL A 49 -13.50 -35.94 -35.40
C VAL A 49 -12.71 -36.59 -34.28
N LEU A 50 -11.82 -37.53 -34.59
CA LEU A 50 -10.95 -38.15 -33.58
C LEU A 50 -10.03 -37.14 -32.91
N LEU A 51 -9.47 -36.16 -33.68
CA LEU A 51 -8.58 -35.11 -33.16
C LEU A 51 -9.35 -34.16 -32.21
N VAL A 52 -10.59 -33.77 -32.59
CA VAL A 52 -11.44 -32.90 -31.75
C VAL A 52 -11.88 -33.65 -30.49
N THR A 53 -12.20 -34.95 -30.59
CA THR A 53 -12.57 -35.75 -29.42
C THR A 53 -11.39 -35.92 -28.46
N LEU A 54 -10.16 -36.12 -28.98
CA LEU A 54 -8.95 -36.20 -28.17
C LEU A 54 -8.62 -34.86 -27.50
N LEU A 55 -8.86 -33.73 -28.19
CA LEU A 55 -8.65 -32.40 -27.61
C LEU A 55 -9.64 -32.10 -26.48
N VAL A 56 -10.90 -32.47 -26.64
CA VAL A 56 -11.93 -32.33 -25.60
C VAL A 56 -11.65 -33.25 -24.40
N VAL A 57 -11.20 -34.49 -24.62
CA VAL A 57 -10.79 -35.38 -23.54
C VAL A 57 -9.53 -34.84 -22.81
N ALA A 58 -8.58 -34.25 -23.52
CA ALA A 58 -7.41 -33.63 -22.91
C ALA A 58 -7.75 -32.39 -22.06
N ILE A 59 -8.71 -31.58 -22.53
CA ILE A 59 -9.20 -30.41 -21.76
C ILE A 59 -10.00 -30.87 -20.52
N VAL A 60 -10.82 -31.91 -20.62
CA VAL A 60 -11.54 -32.46 -19.48
C VAL A 60 -10.56 -33.12 -18.50
N ALA A 61 -9.55 -33.86 -18.99
CA ALA A 61 -8.55 -34.48 -18.14
C ALA A 61 -7.66 -33.42 -17.42
N SER A 62 -7.35 -32.30 -18.07
CA SER A 62 -6.64 -31.18 -17.41
C SER A 62 -7.49 -30.51 -16.33
N CYS A 63 -8.80 -30.40 -16.51
CA CYS A 63 -9.71 -29.91 -15.46
C CYS A 63 -9.79 -30.84 -14.25
N PHE A 64 -9.65 -32.18 -14.44
CA PHE A 64 -9.61 -33.14 -13.33
C PHE A 64 -8.21 -33.25 -12.68
N ALA A 65 -7.13 -32.95 -13.37
CA ALA A 65 -5.78 -32.94 -12.81
C ALA A 65 -5.57 -31.79 -11.80
N PHE A 66 -6.27 -30.67 -11.96
CA PHE A 66 -6.24 -29.56 -10.99
C PHE A 66 -7.08 -29.79 -9.71
N THR A 67 -7.91 -30.84 -9.68
CA THR A 67 -8.70 -31.20 -8.48
C THR A 67 -8.11 -32.37 -7.67
N ALA A 68 -7.02 -33.01 -8.16
CA ALA A 68 -6.45 -34.19 -7.52
C ALA A 68 -5.22 -33.90 -6.62
N CYS A 69 -4.77 -32.66 -6.50
CA CYS A 69 -3.69 -32.25 -5.57
C CYS A 69 -4.26 -31.45 -4.40
N ASN A 70 -5.18 -32.02 -3.62
CA ASN A 70 -5.33 -31.63 -2.22
C ASN A 70 -6.19 -32.65 -1.45
N LYS A 71 -5.61 -33.82 -1.14
CA LYS A 71 -6.10 -34.71 -0.09
C LYS A 71 -4.94 -35.12 0.79
N ASN A 72 -4.53 -34.22 1.66
CA ASN A 72 -4.03 -34.60 2.97
C ASN A 72 -5.00 -34.07 4.01
N LYS A 73 -6.05 -34.84 4.30
CA LYS A 73 -6.77 -34.82 5.56
C LYS A 73 -5.98 -35.72 6.52
N GLY A 74 -5.31 -35.11 7.45
CA GLY A 74 -4.64 -35.77 8.54
C GLY A 74 -4.36 -34.76 9.64
N ASP A 75 -5.18 -34.82 10.65
CA ASP A 75 -4.93 -34.46 12.05
C ASP A 75 -4.71 -32.99 12.45
N GLY A 76 -5.65 -32.49 13.28
CA GLY A 76 -5.48 -31.48 14.34
C GLY A 76 -4.85 -30.17 13.93
N ASP A 77 -5.66 -29.16 13.58
CA ASP A 77 -5.49 -27.68 13.61
C ASP A 77 -4.06 -27.13 13.93
N LYS A 78 -3.02 -27.63 13.25
CA LYS A 78 -1.66 -27.10 13.19
C LYS A 78 -1.40 -26.33 11.90
N GLY A 79 -2.47 -25.84 11.27
CA GLY A 79 -2.35 -25.00 10.08
C GLY A 79 -1.64 -23.69 10.42
N VAL A 80 -0.71 -23.24 9.56
CA VAL A 80 -0.11 -21.90 9.65
C VAL A 80 -1.21 -20.85 9.75
N LYS A 81 -1.15 -20.01 10.79
CA LYS A 81 -2.14 -18.96 11.06
C LYS A 81 -1.45 -17.60 10.96
N VAL A 82 -2.16 -16.61 10.44
CA VAL A 82 -1.66 -15.24 10.29
C VAL A 82 -2.36 -14.32 11.28
N ALA A 83 -1.58 -13.61 12.10
CA ALA A 83 -2.07 -12.51 12.92
C ALA A 83 -1.58 -11.18 12.35
N MET A 84 -2.36 -10.12 12.55
CA MET A 84 -1.92 -8.74 12.41
C MET A 84 -2.05 -8.06 13.77
N ILE A 85 -1.02 -7.32 14.17
CA ILE A 85 -1.04 -6.48 15.36
C ILE A 85 -1.02 -5.03 14.87
N THR A 86 -2.01 -4.21 15.20
CA THR A 86 -1.93 -2.76 14.90
C THR A 86 -0.89 -2.11 15.80
N ASP A 87 -0.34 -0.96 15.39
CA ASP A 87 0.55 -0.20 16.26
C ASP A 87 -0.21 0.36 17.49
N TYR A 88 -0.88 1.46 17.35
CA TYR A 88 -1.89 2.05 18.26
C TYR A 88 -3.05 2.63 17.44
N GLY A 89 -2.90 2.65 16.10
CA GLY A 89 -3.93 3.05 15.16
C GLY A 89 -5.10 2.10 15.10
N ASP A 90 -6.12 2.47 14.37
CA ASP A 90 -7.32 1.68 14.18
C ASP A 90 -7.35 1.10 12.75
N ILE A 91 -7.94 -0.09 12.61
CA ILE A 91 -8.18 -0.71 11.30
C ILE A 91 -9.24 0.05 10.46
N THR A 92 -9.70 1.19 10.92
CA THR A 92 -10.64 2.10 10.25
C THR A 92 -10.01 3.46 9.93
N ASP A 93 -8.66 3.57 9.97
CA ASP A 93 -7.93 4.80 9.73
C ASP A 93 -7.97 5.31 8.27
N GLN A 94 -8.55 4.52 7.37
CA GLN A 94 -8.66 4.79 5.93
C GLN A 94 -7.28 5.01 5.25
N SER A 95 -6.23 4.44 5.83
CA SER A 95 -4.85 4.57 5.40
C SER A 95 -4.04 3.31 5.75
N PHE A 96 -3.04 3.44 6.61
CA PHE A 96 -1.97 2.48 6.86
C PHE A 96 -2.46 1.16 7.50
N ASN A 97 -3.11 1.26 8.68
CA ASN A 97 -3.57 0.08 9.42
C ASN A 97 -4.72 -0.62 8.70
N GLN A 98 -5.69 0.16 8.18
CA GLN A 98 -6.82 -0.41 7.44
C GLN A 98 -6.35 -1.14 6.18
N THR A 99 -5.48 -0.54 5.37
CA THR A 99 -4.98 -1.17 4.13
C THR A 99 -4.24 -2.46 4.43
N THR A 100 -3.40 -2.49 5.46
CA THR A 100 -2.68 -3.69 5.87
C THR A 100 -3.64 -4.78 6.39
N TYR A 101 -4.62 -4.39 7.21
CA TYR A 101 -5.65 -5.31 7.72
C TYR A 101 -6.47 -5.94 6.59
N GLU A 102 -6.95 -5.12 5.66
CA GLU A 102 -7.76 -5.60 4.54
C GLU A 102 -6.97 -6.52 3.62
N ALA A 103 -5.68 -6.23 3.37
CA ALA A 103 -4.80 -7.09 2.59
C ALA A 103 -4.58 -8.45 3.27
N CYS A 104 -4.24 -8.47 4.56
CA CYS A 104 -4.09 -9.72 5.32
C CYS A 104 -5.39 -10.54 5.31
N LYS A 105 -6.52 -9.89 5.60
CA LYS A 105 -7.84 -10.52 5.63
C LYS A 105 -8.24 -11.11 4.28
N ALA A 106 -8.04 -10.35 3.20
CA ALA A 106 -8.37 -10.77 1.85
C ALA A 106 -7.49 -11.96 1.41
N TYR A 107 -6.17 -11.86 1.62
CA TYR A 107 -5.23 -12.93 1.30
C TYR A 107 -5.58 -14.23 2.05
N CYS A 108 -5.76 -14.14 3.36
CA CYS A 108 -6.07 -15.29 4.18
C CYS A 108 -7.43 -15.90 3.84
N GLY A 109 -8.45 -15.07 3.58
CA GLY A 109 -9.77 -15.54 3.16
C GLY A 109 -9.73 -16.27 1.82
N ALA A 110 -8.97 -15.76 0.83
CA ALA A 110 -8.84 -16.39 -0.48
C ALA A 110 -8.10 -17.75 -0.42
N ASN A 111 -7.22 -17.93 0.57
CA ASN A 111 -6.38 -19.12 0.71
C ASN A 111 -6.83 -20.06 1.85
N ASN A 112 -8.00 -19.84 2.48
CA ASN A 112 -8.53 -20.59 3.61
C ASN A 112 -7.55 -20.64 4.81
N ILE A 113 -6.83 -19.55 5.08
CA ILE A 113 -5.91 -19.40 6.18
C ILE A 113 -6.64 -18.72 7.34
N LYS A 114 -6.44 -19.19 8.57
CA LYS A 114 -7.00 -18.54 9.76
C LYS A 114 -6.31 -17.21 9.99
N PHE A 115 -7.11 -16.15 10.12
CA PHE A 115 -6.65 -14.78 10.34
C PHE A 115 -7.33 -14.14 11.53
N LYS A 116 -6.58 -13.35 12.30
CA LYS A 116 -7.09 -12.50 13.39
C LYS A 116 -6.22 -11.26 13.51
N TYR A 117 -6.83 -10.12 13.86
CA TYR A 117 -6.06 -8.94 14.26
C TYR A 117 -6.16 -8.72 15.77
N TYR A 118 -5.16 -8.04 16.31
CA TYR A 118 -5.08 -7.62 17.70
C TYR A 118 -4.79 -6.13 17.74
N LYS A 119 -5.45 -5.43 18.65
CA LYS A 119 -5.19 -4.02 18.92
C LYS A 119 -4.57 -3.91 20.31
N PRO A 120 -3.37 -3.34 20.44
CA PRO A 120 -2.75 -3.08 21.74
C PRO A 120 -3.65 -2.19 22.61
N THR A 121 -3.55 -2.35 23.92
CA THR A 121 -4.35 -1.59 24.88
C THR A 121 -3.90 -0.13 25.03
N GLY A 122 -2.75 0.23 24.46
CA GLY A 122 -2.17 1.56 24.48
C GLY A 122 -0.97 1.67 23.56
N ASP A 123 -0.43 2.88 23.42
CA ASP A 123 0.75 3.19 22.62
C ASP A 123 2.02 3.00 23.47
N SER A 124 2.40 1.75 23.70
CA SER A 124 3.69 1.42 24.31
C SER A 124 4.23 0.10 23.77
N THR A 125 5.55 -0.10 23.88
CA THR A 125 6.19 -1.35 23.47
C THR A 125 5.62 -2.53 24.25
N GLU A 126 5.38 -2.40 25.56
CA GLU A 126 4.83 -3.44 26.42
C GLU A 126 3.42 -3.86 25.98
N ALA A 127 2.58 -2.91 25.59
CA ALA A 127 1.23 -3.20 25.09
C ALA A 127 1.26 -3.95 23.76
N ARG A 128 2.20 -3.60 22.85
CA ARG A 128 2.42 -4.31 21.59
C ARG A 128 2.98 -5.71 21.82
N VAL A 129 3.97 -5.86 22.71
CA VAL A 129 4.52 -7.16 23.15
C VAL A 129 3.44 -8.06 23.73
N ALA A 130 2.58 -7.52 24.60
CA ALA A 130 1.47 -8.29 25.16
C ALA A 130 0.52 -8.81 24.07
N SER A 131 0.22 -7.99 23.06
CA SER A 131 -0.64 -8.37 21.92
C SER A 131 0.03 -9.44 21.03
N VAL A 132 1.36 -9.35 20.80
CA VAL A 132 2.13 -10.37 20.07
C VAL A 132 2.11 -11.68 20.83
N ASN A 133 2.40 -11.65 22.14
CA ASN A 133 2.41 -12.85 22.99
C ASN A 133 1.02 -13.52 23.04
N ALA A 134 -0.06 -12.74 23.07
CA ALA A 134 -1.43 -13.25 22.98
C ALA A 134 -1.67 -13.97 21.64
N ALA A 135 -1.21 -13.43 20.53
CA ALA A 135 -1.31 -14.07 19.22
C ALA A 135 -0.51 -15.38 19.18
N ILE A 136 0.73 -15.40 19.69
CA ILE A 136 1.57 -16.60 19.76
C ILE A 136 0.89 -17.68 20.63
N ALA A 137 0.34 -17.32 21.78
CA ALA A 137 -0.36 -18.25 22.68
C ALA A 137 -1.62 -18.87 22.01
N GLU A 138 -2.27 -18.15 21.11
CA GLU A 138 -3.38 -18.68 20.29
C GLU A 138 -2.91 -19.50 19.06
N GLY A 139 -1.59 -19.68 18.91
CA GLY A 139 -0.97 -20.51 17.88
C GLY A 139 -0.84 -19.83 16.52
N TYR A 140 -0.76 -18.50 16.46
CA TYR A 140 -0.41 -17.76 15.26
C TYR A 140 1.10 -17.80 15.05
N THR A 141 1.54 -18.18 13.86
CA THR A 141 2.95 -18.40 13.50
C THR A 141 3.51 -17.42 12.50
N ILE A 142 2.67 -16.60 11.88
CA ILE A 142 3.06 -15.46 11.06
C ILE A 142 2.39 -14.23 11.67
N ILE A 143 3.19 -13.22 12.04
CA ILE A 143 2.69 -12.00 12.68
C ILE A 143 3.09 -10.80 11.83
N VAL A 144 2.09 -10.10 11.28
CA VAL A 144 2.24 -8.87 10.49
C VAL A 144 2.08 -7.67 11.42
N MET A 145 3.06 -6.79 11.41
CA MET A 145 3.20 -5.64 12.32
C MET A 145 3.41 -4.35 11.52
N PRO A 146 2.34 -3.62 11.17
CA PRO A 146 2.46 -2.33 10.50
C PRO A 146 2.77 -1.20 11.48
N GLY A 147 3.90 -0.53 11.28
CA GLY A 147 4.28 0.69 11.98
C GLY A 147 5.69 0.67 12.56
N TYR A 148 6.38 1.82 12.47
CA TYR A 148 7.74 2.02 12.97
C TYR A 148 7.89 1.65 14.46
N ALA A 149 6.83 1.84 15.25
CA ALA A 149 6.79 1.58 16.69
C ALA A 149 7.02 0.09 17.06
N PHE A 150 6.95 -0.83 16.08
CA PHE A 150 7.26 -2.24 16.29
C PHE A 150 8.75 -2.54 16.39
N GLY A 151 9.65 -1.56 16.15
CA GLY A 151 11.08 -1.73 16.40
C GLY A 151 11.38 -2.26 17.80
N GLY A 152 10.78 -1.66 18.84
CA GLY A 152 10.89 -2.11 20.22
C GLY A 152 10.34 -3.52 20.46
N THR A 153 9.16 -3.79 19.90
CA THR A 153 8.53 -5.11 20.00
C THR A 153 9.40 -6.21 19.39
N ILE A 154 9.96 -5.98 18.21
CA ILE A 154 10.86 -6.94 17.52
C ILE A 154 12.08 -7.26 18.40
N VAL A 155 12.72 -6.23 18.95
CA VAL A 155 13.92 -6.38 19.81
C VAL A 155 13.62 -7.21 21.05
N GLU A 156 12.40 -7.15 21.58
CA GLU A 156 12.01 -7.89 22.77
C GLU A 156 11.55 -9.33 22.49
N VAL A 157 10.82 -9.56 21.39
CA VAL A 157 10.13 -10.85 21.20
C VAL A 157 10.81 -11.79 20.21
N ALA A 158 11.59 -11.30 19.25
CA ALA A 158 11.99 -12.11 18.11
C ALA A 158 12.95 -13.25 18.49
N ASP A 159 13.97 -12.97 19.29
CA ASP A 159 14.97 -13.97 19.70
C ASP A 159 14.37 -15.08 20.56
N ASN A 160 13.31 -14.78 21.30
CA ASN A 160 12.63 -15.73 22.20
C ASN A 160 11.58 -16.60 21.47
N ASN A 161 11.28 -16.31 20.21
CA ASN A 161 10.26 -17.01 19.42
C ASN A 161 10.78 -17.33 18.00
N PRO A 162 11.84 -18.15 17.87
CA PRO A 162 12.51 -18.39 16.59
C PRO A 162 11.63 -19.11 15.55
N GLU A 163 10.55 -19.78 15.99
CA GLU A 163 9.59 -20.47 15.14
C GLU A 163 8.53 -19.53 14.53
N ILE A 164 8.40 -18.31 15.05
CA ILE A 164 7.43 -17.31 14.57
C ILE A 164 8.09 -16.47 13.48
N LYS A 165 7.37 -16.26 12.37
CA LYS A 165 7.79 -15.32 11.32
C LYS A 165 7.18 -13.95 11.58
N PHE A 166 8.03 -12.97 11.83
CA PHE A 166 7.65 -11.58 12.04
C PHE A 166 7.83 -10.78 10.76
N VAL A 167 6.76 -10.16 10.28
CA VAL A 167 6.72 -9.31 9.09
C VAL A 167 6.37 -7.90 9.52
N ALA A 168 7.33 -6.98 9.49
CA ALA A 168 7.13 -5.60 9.90
C ALA A 168 7.12 -4.65 8.71
N LEU A 169 6.19 -3.70 8.71
CA LEU A 169 6.09 -2.64 7.71
C LEU A 169 6.47 -1.31 8.37
N ASP A 170 7.24 -0.48 7.69
CA ASP A 170 7.80 0.80 8.15
C ASP A 170 8.75 0.69 9.37
N VAL A 171 9.36 -0.46 9.60
CA VAL A 171 10.41 -0.59 10.62
C VAL A 171 11.78 -0.49 9.94
N ALA A 172 12.48 0.61 10.18
CA ALA A 172 13.81 0.87 9.64
C ALA A 172 14.91 0.41 10.64
N ARG A 173 16.16 0.40 10.16
CA ARG A 173 17.31 0.08 11.01
C ARG A 173 17.41 1.02 12.22
N GLY A 174 17.12 2.32 12.03
CA GLY A 174 17.12 3.31 13.11
C GLY A 174 16.18 2.96 14.26
N ASP A 175 14.95 2.52 13.94
CA ASP A 175 13.94 2.16 14.95
C ASP A 175 14.39 0.95 15.80
N LEU A 176 15.06 0.00 15.17
CA LEU A 176 15.62 -1.17 15.86
C LEU A 176 16.80 -0.79 16.74
N LEU A 177 17.69 0.09 16.25
CA LEU A 177 18.85 0.55 17.00
C LEU A 177 18.46 1.42 18.19
N GLU A 178 17.50 2.32 18.01
CA GLU A 178 16.96 3.15 19.09
C GLU A 178 16.34 2.26 20.18
N ALA A 179 15.55 1.27 19.78
CA ALA A 179 14.98 0.32 20.73
C ALA A 179 16.04 -0.50 21.47
N LYS A 180 17.11 -0.93 20.78
CA LYS A 180 18.17 -1.78 21.35
C LYS A 180 19.11 -1.03 22.25
N TYR A 181 19.50 0.21 21.88
CA TYR A 181 20.57 0.95 22.55
C TYR A 181 20.05 2.16 23.33
N GLY A 182 18.79 2.56 23.14
CA GLY A 182 18.15 3.64 23.87
C GLY A 182 18.94 4.95 23.73
N LYS A 183 19.25 5.57 24.87
CA LYS A 183 19.96 6.88 24.91
C LYS A 183 21.38 6.85 24.37
N GLU A 184 21.97 5.67 24.17
CA GLU A 184 23.34 5.54 23.62
C GLU A 184 23.33 5.66 22.09
N TYR A 185 22.17 5.50 21.45
CA TYR A 185 22.03 5.61 20.01
C TYR A 185 22.21 7.05 19.56
N ASP A 186 23.09 7.26 18.58
CA ASP A 186 23.43 8.59 18.05
C ASP A 186 22.58 9.03 16.84
N TYR A 187 21.47 8.33 16.58
CA TYR A 187 20.57 8.54 15.44
C TYR A 187 21.26 8.48 14.07
N ASN A 188 22.45 7.88 14.00
CA ASN A 188 23.14 7.53 12.75
C ASN A 188 23.16 6.00 12.57
N PRO A 189 22.23 5.43 11.79
CA PRO A 189 22.15 3.97 11.62
C PRO A 189 23.35 3.37 10.88
N ASP A 190 24.12 4.20 10.18
CA ASP A 190 25.30 3.76 9.42
C ASP A 190 26.59 3.80 10.22
N ASN A 191 26.54 4.28 11.47
CA ASN A 191 27.70 4.25 12.35
C ASN A 191 28.08 2.79 12.68
N PRO A 192 29.33 2.36 12.36
CA PRO A 192 29.76 0.95 12.50
C PRO A 192 29.81 0.45 13.94
N LYS A 193 29.69 1.32 14.94
CA LYS A 193 29.59 0.88 16.36
C LYS A 193 28.30 0.11 16.65
N TRP A 194 27.25 0.28 15.80
CA TRP A 194 25.95 -0.38 15.99
C TRP A 194 25.96 -1.76 15.35
N THR A 195 26.07 -2.79 16.16
CA THR A 195 26.28 -4.18 15.71
C THR A 195 25.03 -5.05 15.74
N TYR A 196 23.87 -4.51 16.20
CA TYR A 196 22.63 -5.28 16.22
C TYR A 196 22.27 -5.81 14.83
N GLN A 197 22.00 -7.12 14.76
CA GLN A 197 21.55 -7.80 13.56
C GLN A 197 20.11 -8.23 13.73
N LEU A 198 19.32 -8.07 12.67
CA LEU A 198 17.93 -8.50 12.65
C LEU A 198 17.88 -10.03 12.69
N PRO A 199 17.13 -10.66 13.61
CA PRO A 199 16.99 -12.11 13.68
C PRO A 199 16.43 -12.71 12.38
N SER A 200 16.84 -13.94 12.05
CA SER A 200 16.47 -14.62 10.79
C SER A 200 14.97 -14.93 10.68
N ASN A 201 14.23 -14.89 11.76
CA ASN A 201 12.77 -15.03 11.79
C ASN A 201 12.02 -13.72 11.63
N VAL A 202 12.73 -12.62 11.35
CA VAL A 202 12.15 -11.28 11.11
C VAL A 202 12.48 -10.81 9.70
N THR A 203 11.53 -10.13 9.08
CA THR A 203 11.75 -9.30 7.90
C THR A 203 11.05 -7.96 8.07
N CYS A 204 11.72 -6.89 7.67
CA CYS A 204 11.16 -5.55 7.68
C CYS A 204 11.05 -5.02 6.24
N PHE A 205 10.07 -4.16 6.01
CA PHE A 205 9.89 -3.44 4.75
C PHE A 205 9.82 -1.95 5.03
N VAL A 206 10.58 -1.16 4.30
CA VAL A 206 10.52 0.30 4.26
C VAL A 206 10.32 0.73 2.82
N TYR A 207 9.82 1.93 2.60
CA TYR A 207 9.47 2.40 1.27
C TYR A 207 10.31 3.63 0.89
N GLN A 208 10.39 3.90 -0.41
CA GLN A 208 10.98 5.13 -0.95
C GLN A 208 9.91 6.23 -1.02
N GLU A 209 9.39 6.64 0.15
CA GLU A 209 8.29 7.61 0.26
C GLU A 209 8.65 8.96 -0.33
N GLU A 210 9.94 9.30 -0.37
CA GLU A 210 10.46 10.50 -1.05
C GLU A 210 10.04 10.56 -2.51
N ILE A 211 9.93 9.41 -3.17
CA ILE A 211 9.53 9.34 -4.59
C ILE A 211 8.06 9.68 -4.78
N SER A 212 7.14 9.06 -4.02
CA SER A 212 5.71 9.37 -4.14
C SER A 212 5.38 10.77 -3.64
N GLY A 213 6.08 11.23 -2.58
CA GLY A 213 6.03 12.63 -2.15
C GLY A 213 6.44 13.60 -3.26
N TYR A 214 7.58 13.33 -3.90
CA TYR A 214 8.07 14.13 -5.03
C TYR A 214 7.05 14.17 -6.16
N MET A 215 6.54 13.02 -6.59
CA MET A 215 5.55 12.95 -7.66
C MET A 215 4.28 13.75 -7.32
N ALA A 216 3.82 13.70 -6.06
CA ALA A 216 2.65 14.44 -5.62
C ALA A 216 2.87 15.96 -5.62
N GLY A 217 4.03 16.41 -5.14
CA GLY A 217 4.41 17.82 -5.15
C GLY A 217 4.61 18.38 -6.56
N TYR A 218 5.31 17.63 -7.40
CA TYR A 218 5.51 17.97 -8.81
C TYR A 218 4.17 18.07 -9.56
N ALA A 219 3.30 17.08 -9.39
CA ALA A 219 1.98 17.05 -10.00
C ALA A 219 1.11 18.23 -9.57
N ALA A 220 1.12 18.59 -8.29
CA ALA A 220 0.33 19.71 -7.77
C ALA A 220 0.72 21.03 -8.41
N VAL A 221 2.03 21.31 -8.55
CA VAL A 221 2.50 22.55 -9.21
C VAL A 221 2.21 22.53 -10.71
N LYS A 222 2.41 21.39 -11.37
CA LYS A 222 2.07 21.23 -12.80
C LYS A 222 0.56 21.34 -13.06
N GLU A 223 -0.27 21.00 -12.09
CA GLU A 223 -1.74 21.22 -12.15
C GLU A 223 -2.11 22.70 -12.01
N GLY A 224 -1.20 23.53 -11.46
CA GLY A 224 -1.34 24.99 -11.38
C GLY A 224 -1.38 25.56 -9.97
N TYR A 225 -1.25 24.74 -8.94
CA TYR A 225 -1.22 25.21 -7.53
C TYR A 225 0.13 25.86 -7.22
N LYS A 226 0.09 27.01 -6.52
CA LYS A 226 1.26 27.80 -6.16
C LYS A 226 1.48 27.94 -4.66
N LYS A 227 0.41 27.88 -3.87
CA LYS A 227 0.47 27.97 -2.40
C LYS A 227 0.08 26.63 -1.81
N LEU A 228 1.08 25.84 -1.43
CA LEU A 228 0.90 24.48 -0.98
C LEU A 228 1.13 24.35 0.53
N GLY A 229 0.67 23.25 1.10
CA GLY A 229 0.90 22.88 2.49
C GLY A 229 1.32 21.42 2.60
N PHE A 230 2.19 21.12 3.55
CA PHE A 230 2.47 19.78 4.03
C PHE A 230 2.07 19.67 5.49
N LEU A 231 1.08 18.83 5.79
CA LEU A 231 0.63 18.46 7.13
C LEU A 231 1.07 17.03 7.39
N GLY A 232 2.21 16.85 8.05
CA GLY A 232 2.65 15.52 8.51
C GLY A 232 1.97 15.11 9.82
N GLY A 233 1.79 13.81 10.05
CA GLY A 233 1.34 13.30 11.35
C GLY A 233 2.42 13.54 12.42
N MET A 234 3.31 12.58 12.63
CA MET A 234 4.50 12.73 13.48
C MET A 234 5.76 12.78 12.61
N ALA A 235 6.83 13.41 13.12
CA ALA A 235 8.12 13.51 12.43
C ALA A 235 8.91 12.19 12.50
N VAL A 236 8.32 11.10 12.00
CA VAL A 236 8.98 9.79 11.86
C VAL A 236 9.60 9.65 10.47
N PRO A 237 10.60 8.76 10.29
CA PRO A 237 11.37 8.70 9.04
C PRO A 237 10.52 8.62 7.76
N ALA A 238 9.47 7.79 7.73
CA ALA A 238 8.60 7.68 6.56
C ALA A 238 7.86 8.99 6.22
N VAL A 239 7.30 9.67 7.25
CA VAL A 239 6.58 10.94 7.07
C VAL A 239 7.53 12.05 6.64
N ILE A 240 8.77 12.07 7.19
CA ILE A 240 9.79 13.03 6.77
C ILE A 240 10.16 12.80 5.30
N ARG A 241 10.37 11.53 4.86
CA ARG A 241 10.65 11.23 3.44
C ARG A 241 9.54 11.69 2.51
N PHE A 242 8.28 11.42 2.86
CA PHE A 242 7.14 11.96 2.10
C PHE A 242 7.19 13.48 1.99
N GLY A 243 7.38 14.17 3.12
CA GLY A 243 7.37 15.62 3.18
C GLY A 243 8.54 16.26 2.45
N TYR A 244 9.75 15.73 2.63
CA TYR A 244 10.93 16.23 1.95
C TYR A 244 10.92 15.92 0.45
N GLY A 245 10.41 14.74 0.08
CA GLY A 245 10.13 14.43 -1.32
C GLY A 245 9.13 15.40 -1.94
N PHE A 246 8.03 15.68 -1.24
CA PHE A 246 7.02 16.66 -1.68
C PHE A 246 7.64 18.05 -1.94
N VAL A 247 8.44 18.55 -1.00
CA VAL A 247 9.14 19.84 -1.15
C VAL A 247 10.10 19.84 -2.35
N GLN A 248 10.84 18.75 -2.56
CA GLN A 248 11.70 18.58 -3.73
C GLN A 248 10.91 18.60 -5.04
N GLY A 249 9.78 17.90 -5.08
CA GLY A 249 8.90 17.86 -6.27
C GLY A 249 8.25 19.19 -6.58
N VAL A 250 7.74 19.91 -5.56
CA VAL A 250 7.22 21.28 -5.70
C VAL A 250 8.29 22.21 -6.24
N ASN A 251 9.51 22.18 -5.67
CA ASN A 251 10.62 23.00 -6.13
C ASN A 251 11.00 22.70 -7.58
N ALA A 252 11.11 21.42 -7.94
CA ALA A 252 11.50 21.03 -9.29
C ALA A 252 10.52 21.51 -10.35
N ALA A 253 9.22 21.32 -10.13
CA ALA A 253 8.17 21.78 -11.05
C ALA A 253 8.13 23.32 -11.13
N ALA A 254 8.28 24.02 -10.00
CA ALA A 254 8.29 25.48 -9.97
C ALA A 254 9.49 26.08 -10.71
N VAL A 255 10.67 25.48 -10.59
CA VAL A 255 11.87 25.85 -11.34
C VAL A 255 11.69 25.58 -12.84
N GLU A 256 11.19 24.40 -13.20
CA GLU A 256 10.94 24.02 -14.59
C GLU A 256 9.97 25.01 -15.29
N LEU A 257 8.96 25.48 -14.56
CA LEU A 257 7.97 26.43 -15.06
C LEU A 257 8.44 27.90 -14.98
N GLY A 258 9.58 28.19 -14.36
CA GLY A 258 10.08 29.55 -14.18
C GLY A 258 9.29 30.39 -13.16
N ILE A 259 8.55 29.75 -12.23
CA ILE A 259 7.67 30.41 -11.25
C ILE A 259 8.10 30.22 -9.79
N ALA A 260 9.35 29.84 -9.55
CA ALA A 260 9.82 29.51 -8.20
C ALA A 260 9.57 30.63 -7.17
N ASN A 261 9.63 31.90 -7.57
CA ASN A 261 9.33 33.04 -6.70
C ASN A 261 7.86 33.21 -6.35
N GLU A 262 6.95 32.52 -7.03
CA GLU A 262 5.51 32.56 -6.82
C GLU A 262 4.99 31.39 -6.01
N VAL A 263 5.84 30.34 -5.83
CA VAL A 263 5.47 29.08 -5.18
C VAL A 263 5.98 29.05 -3.74
N SER A 264 5.09 28.60 -2.84
CA SER A 264 5.41 28.45 -1.42
C SER A 264 4.81 27.19 -0.83
N VAL A 265 5.48 26.69 0.22
CA VAL A 265 5.01 25.53 1.01
C VAL A 265 5.00 25.90 2.49
N ASN A 266 3.82 25.81 3.13
CA ASN A 266 3.71 25.76 4.57
C ASN A 266 3.98 24.32 5.04
N TYR A 267 4.77 24.13 6.10
CA TYR A 267 5.22 22.81 6.54
C TYR A 267 5.04 22.66 8.05
N VAL A 268 4.29 21.65 8.50
CA VAL A 268 4.02 21.40 9.91
C VAL A 268 3.78 19.92 10.20
N TYR A 269 4.05 19.48 11.43
CA TYR A 269 3.62 18.20 11.97
C TYR A 269 2.50 18.39 12.99
N GLY A 270 1.46 17.54 12.89
CA GLY A 270 0.29 17.57 13.77
C GLY A 270 0.47 16.84 15.11
N GLY A 271 1.63 16.17 15.33
CA GLY A 271 1.94 15.44 16.55
C GLY A 271 1.17 14.12 16.73
N LYS A 272 0.27 13.77 15.80
CA LYS A 272 -0.54 12.53 15.83
C LYS A 272 -0.99 12.14 14.42
N PHE A 273 -1.43 10.88 14.24
CA PHE A 273 -1.93 10.36 12.95
C PHE A 273 -3.46 10.43 12.79
N GLN A 274 -4.10 11.27 13.56
CA GLN A 274 -5.55 11.49 13.51
C GLN A 274 -5.86 12.98 13.46
N GLY A 275 -7.00 13.34 12.89
CA GLY A 275 -7.49 14.71 12.95
C GLY A 275 -7.83 15.14 14.37
N SER A 276 -7.72 16.44 14.64
CA SER A 276 -8.11 17.05 15.90
C SER A 276 -8.58 18.49 15.68
N PRO A 277 -9.30 19.08 16.64
CA PRO A 277 -9.72 20.48 16.55
C PRO A 277 -8.55 21.45 16.36
N GLU A 278 -7.41 21.20 17.02
CA GLU A 278 -6.22 22.04 16.94
C GLU A 278 -5.60 21.97 15.53
N ILE A 279 -5.52 20.76 14.95
CA ILE A 279 -5.03 20.57 13.58
C ILE A 279 -6.01 21.22 12.58
N THR A 280 -7.33 21.05 12.78
CA THR A 280 -8.34 21.69 11.93
C THR A 280 -8.22 23.21 11.97
N ALA A 281 -8.01 23.81 13.17
CA ALA A 281 -7.82 25.26 13.30
C ALA A 281 -6.54 25.76 12.59
N ALA A 282 -5.45 25.01 12.65
CA ALA A 282 -4.23 25.33 11.92
C ALA A 282 -4.46 25.30 10.40
N MET A 283 -5.15 24.25 9.90
CA MET A 283 -5.51 24.13 8.48
C MET A 283 -6.48 25.22 8.03
N ASP A 284 -7.44 25.62 8.87
CA ASP A 284 -8.29 26.78 8.62
C ASP A 284 -7.46 28.06 8.36
N THR A 285 -6.49 28.32 9.23
CA THR A 285 -5.59 29.45 9.09
C THR A 285 -4.83 29.39 7.77
N TRP A 286 -4.38 28.22 7.35
CA TRP A 286 -3.66 28.06 6.09
C TRP A 286 -4.57 28.33 4.88
N TYR A 287 -5.73 27.72 4.82
CA TYR A 287 -6.65 27.92 3.68
C TYR A 287 -7.18 29.36 3.61
N GLN A 288 -7.50 29.98 4.75
CA GLN A 288 -7.89 31.40 4.81
C GLN A 288 -6.73 32.33 4.40
N GLY A 289 -5.49 31.94 4.69
CA GLY A 289 -4.27 32.61 4.26
C GLY A 289 -3.92 32.38 2.79
N GLY A 290 -4.75 31.61 2.07
CA GLY A 290 -4.63 31.37 0.63
C GLY A 290 -3.86 30.13 0.25
N THR A 291 -3.58 29.20 1.17
CA THR A 291 -3.09 27.85 0.81
C THR A 291 -4.16 27.17 -0.06
N GLU A 292 -3.74 26.64 -1.20
CA GLU A 292 -4.65 26.08 -2.20
C GLU A 292 -4.81 24.57 -2.06
N VAL A 293 -3.72 23.86 -1.72
CA VAL A 293 -3.73 22.40 -1.56
C VAL A 293 -2.83 21.98 -0.39
N VAL A 294 -3.30 21.06 0.44
CA VAL A 294 -2.54 20.49 1.56
C VAL A 294 -2.32 19.00 1.33
N PHE A 295 -1.06 18.57 1.36
CA PHE A 295 -0.71 17.17 1.45
C PHE A 295 -0.82 16.72 2.91
N ALA A 296 -1.87 15.95 3.23
CA ALA A 296 -2.14 15.42 4.56
C ALA A 296 -1.52 14.03 4.71
N CYS A 297 -0.32 13.99 5.29
CA CYS A 297 0.53 12.80 5.33
C CYS A 297 0.50 12.13 6.71
N GLY A 298 -0.40 11.15 6.88
CA GLY A 298 -0.40 10.29 8.07
C GLY A 298 -1.77 9.84 8.54
N GLY A 299 -2.13 8.57 8.27
CA GLY A 299 -3.34 7.94 8.77
C GLY A 299 -4.60 8.76 8.50
N GLY A 300 -5.37 9.03 9.55
CA GLY A 300 -6.62 9.80 9.51
C GLY A 300 -6.47 11.31 9.62
N ILE A 301 -5.23 11.87 9.62
CA ILE A 301 -5.01 13.33 9.79
C ILE A 301 -5.63 14.17 8.66
N PHE A 302 -5.85 13.55 7.48
CA PHE A 302 -6.51 14.19 6.35
C PHE A 302 -7.90 14.74 6.69
N THR A 303 -8.57 14.18 7.70
CA THR A 303 -9.91 14.64 8.11
C THR A 303 -9.89 16.11 8.52
N SER A 304 -8.86 16.54 9.26
CA SER A 304 -8.70 17.96 9.65
C SER A 304 -8.44 18.87 8.45
N ALA A 305 -7.62 18.44 7.49
CA ALA A 305 -7.40 19.20 6.25
C ALA A 305 -8.67 19.30 5.41
N CYS A 306 -9.45 18.21 5.31
CA CYS A 306 -10.72 18.19 4.58
C CYS A 306 -11.78 19.07 5.24
N GLU A 307 -11.92 19.02 6.56
CA GLU A 307 -12.85 19.88 7.31
C GLU A 307 -12.55 21.37 7.09
N ALA A 308 -11.27 21.73 7.11
CA ALA A 308 -10.87 23.11 6.84
C ALA A 308 -11.08 23.51 5.37
N ALA A 309 -10.71 22.65 4.42
CA ALA A 309 -10.82 22.91 2.99
C ALA A 309 -12.25 23.09 2.48
N THR A 310 -13.24 22.55 3.20
CA THR A 310 -14.67 22.58 2.81
C THR A 310 -15.48 23.65 3.51
N LYS A 311 -14.85 24.51 4.31
CA LYS A 311 -15.56 25.63 4.95
C LYS A 311 -16.06 26.65 3.93
N ALA A 312 -17.12 27.36 4.28
CA ALA A 312 -17.74 28.36 3.41
C ALA A 312 -16.70 29.42 2.97
N GLY A 313 -16.65 29.66 1.68
CA GLY A 313 -15.70 30.63 1.06
C GLY A 313 -14.30 30.09 0.83
N VAL A 314 -14.00 28.84 1.22
CA VAL A 314 -12.74 28.16 0.95
C VAL A 314 -12.87 27.26 -0.29
N ASN A 315 -11.88 27.30 -1.18
CA ASN A 315 -11.76 26.38 -2.31
C ASN A 315 -10.48 25.56 -2.19
N GLY A 316 -10.31 24.95 -1.03
CA GLY A 316 -9.13 24.14 -0.72
C GLY A 316 -9.15 22.78 -1.39
N LYS A 317 -7.95 22.20 -1.55
CA LYS A 317 -7.74 20.84 -2.05
C LYS A 317 -6.87 20.06 -1.07
N VAL A 318 -6.93 18.73 -1.20
CA VAL A 318 -6.17 17.81 -0.35
C VAL A 318 -5.45 16.77 -1.21
N ILE A 319 -4.25 16.40 -0.81
CA ILE A 319 -3.52 15.23 -1.30
C ILE A 319 -3.53 14.19 -0.17
N GLY A 320 -3.94 12.96 -0.50
CA GLY A 320 -3.96 11.83 0.42
C GLY A 320 -2.62 11.11 0.52
N VAL A 321 -2.56 10.06 1.35
CA VAL A 321 -1.33 9.30 1.63
C VAL A 321 -1.59 7.79 1.74
N ASP A 322 -0.53 6.98 1.59
CA ASP A 322 -0.45 5.53 1.74
C ASP A 322 -1.25 4.74 0.71
N THR A 323 -2.54 4.99 0.60
CA THR A 323 -3.47 4.38 -0.35
C THR A 323 -4.18 5.46 -1.16
N ASP A 324 -4.96 5.08 -2.16
CA ASP A 324 -5.82 6.03 -2.85
C ASP A 324 -6.97 6.47 -1.93
N GLN A 325 -6.78 7.60 -1.26
CA GLN A 325 -7.79 8.18 -0.36
C GLN A 325 -8.87 9.00 -1.10
N SER A 326 -8.78 9.16 -2.41
CA SER A 326 -9.73 9.97 -3.19
C SER A 326 -11.17 9.50 -3.02
N TYR A 327 -11.39 8.20 -2.94
CA TYR A 327 -12.72 7.63 -2.73
C TYR A 327 -13.32 8.07 -1.38
N ASN A 328 -12.54 7.99 -0.32
CA ASN A 328 -12.97 8.37 1.04
C ASN A 328 -13.15 9.88 1.18
N ILE A 329 -12.15 10.64 0.70
CA ILE A 329 -12.15 12.10 0.78
C ILE A 329 -13.31 12.68 -0.06
N ASN A 330 -13.40 12.31 -1.32
CA ASN A 330 -14.42 12.84 -2.22
C ASN A 330 -15.82 12.38 -1.83
N GLY A 331 -15.97 11.14 -1.35
CA GLY A 331 -17.25 10.59 -0.92
C GLY A 331 -17.82 11.27 0.32
N LYS A 332 -16.96 11.64 1.27
CA LYS A 332 -17.41 12.25 2.54
C LYS A 332 -17.43 13.77 2.52
N TYR A 333 -16.46 14.42 1.86
CA TYR A 333 -16.25 15.86 1.97
C TYR A 333 -16.58 16.64 0.70
N GLY A 334 -16.79 15.97 -0.43
CA GLY A 334 -17.22 16.59 -1.68
C GLY A 334 -16.33 16.22 -2.87
N ALA A 335 -16.98 16.05 -4.01
CA ALA A 335 -16.34 15.63 -5.25
C ALA A 335 -15.22 16.60 -5.67
N GLY A 336 -14.06 16.06 -6.05
CA GLY A 336 -12.90 16.84 -6.52
C GLY A 336 -12.12 17.55 -5.40
N LEU A 337 -12.34 17.22 -4.12
CA LEU A 337 -11.55 17.73 -3.02
C LEU A 337 -10.15 17.10 -3.01
N CYS A 338 -10.07 15.78 -3.18
CA CYS A 338 -8.80 15.07 -3.34
C CYS A 338 -8.32 15.17 -4.78
N ILE A 339 -7.12 15.72 -4.99
CA ILE A 339 -6.53 15.82 -6.33
C ILE A 339 -5.71 14.58 -6.69
N THR A 340 -5.08 13.94 -5.73
CA THR A 340 -4.31 12.71 -5.85
C THR A 340 -3.97 12.16 -4.46
N SER A 341 -3.23 11.04 -4.40
CA SER A 341 -2.66 10.49 -3.16
C SER A 341 -1.23 10.02 -3.40
N ALA A 342 -0.31 10.34 -2.48
CA ALA A 342 1.04 9.78 -2.50
C ALA A 342 1.00 8.39 -1.88
N MET A 343 1.00 7.34 -2.72
CA MET A 343 0.77 5.96 -2.29
C MET A 343 2.06 5.24 -1.94
N LYS A 344 1.96 4.26 -1.04
CA LYS A 344 2.94 3.19 -0.84
C LYS A 344 2.26 1.82 -0.84
N GLY A 345 2.98 0.83 -1.35
CA GLY A 345 2.45 -0.47 -1.72
C GLY A 345 2.22 -1.42 -0.55
N LEU A 346 1.43 -1.04 0.45
CA LEU A 346 1.15 -1.85 1.63
C LEU A 346 0.49 -3.18 1.26
N ALA A 347 -0.60 -3.13 0.52
CA ALA A 347 -1.32 -4.34 0.10
C ALA A 347 -0.48 -5.24 -0.84
N PRO A 348 0.22 -4.73 -1.87
CA PRO A 348 1.17 -5.54 -2.65
C PRO A 348 2.26 -6.18 -1.79
N THR A 349 2.82 -5.47 -0.81
CA THR A 349 3.84 -6.02 0.10
C THR A 349 3.30 -7.20 0.90
N VAL A 350 2.12 -7.03 1.55
CA VAL A 350 1.46 -8.10 2.30
C VAL A 350 1.18 -9.31 1.41
N ASN A 351 0.62 -9.09 0.23
CA ASN A 351 0.29 -10.17 -0.70
C ASN A 351 1.54 -10.92 -1.15
N THR A 352 2.62 -10.21 -1.50
CA THR A 352 3.88 -10.80 -1.95
C THR A 352 4.53 -11.60 -0.83
N ILE A 353 4.71 -10.99 0.36
CA ILE A 353 5.41 -11.68 1.45
C ILE A 353 4.63 -12.91 1.95
N LEU A 354 3.30 -12.82 2.10
CA LEU A 354 2.51 -13.98 2.48
C LEU A 354 2.57 -15.08 1.41
N THR A 355 2.46 -14.73 0.12
CA THR A 355 2.61 -15.68 -0.98
C THR A 355 3.96 -16.40 -0.91
N ASP A 356 5.04 -15.67 -0.72
CA ASP A 356 6.39 -16.24 -0.68
C ASP A 356 6.63 -17.06 0.60
N ILE A 357 6.08 -16.67 1.75
CA ILE A 357 6.14 -17.48 2.97
C ILE A 357 5.45 -18.83 2.75
N PHE A 358 4.22 -18.84 2.19
CA PHE A 358 3.50 -20.08 1.93
C PHE A 358 4.10 -20.92 0.78
N ALA A 359 4.88 -20.29 -0.11
CA ALA A 359 5.68 -20.97 -1.13
C ALA A 359 7.04 -21.49 -0.60
N GLY A 360 7.34 -21.35 0.70
CA GLY A 360 8.61 -21.80 1.29
C GLY A 360 9.83 -20.95 0.96
N LYS A 361 9.64 -19.68 0.56
CA LYS A 361 10.71 -18.76 0.11
C LYS A 361 11.15 -17.78 1.21
N TRP A 362 10.93 -18.10 2.47
CA TRP A 362 11.26 -17.22 3.60
C TRP A 362 12.73 -16.77 3.60
N GLU A 363 13.65 -17.63 3.19
CA GLU A 363 15.09 -17.36 3.17
C GLU A 363 15.48 -16.14 2.30
N ASN A 364 14.61 -15.74 1.36
CA ASN A 364 14.84 -14.53 0.57
C ASN A 364 14.67 -13.25 1.40
N TYR A 365 14.01 -13.34 2.53
CA TYR A 365 13.61 -12.21 3.39
C TYR A 365 14.21 -12.27 4.79
N ALA A 366 14.64 -13.43 5.23
CA ALA A 366 15.14 -13.72 6.58
C ALA A 366 16.23 -12.74 7.02
N GLY A 367 16.03 -12.06 8.15
CA GLY A 367 16.99 -11.12 8.70
C GLY A 367 17.25 -9.87 7.88
N ARG A 368 16.30 -9.45 7.03
CA ARG A 368 16.50 -8.32 6.08
C ARG A 368 15.52 -7.18 6.31
N ILE A 369 16.03 -5.98 6.02
CA ILE A 369 15.22 -4.77 5.85
C ILE A 369 15.19 -4.50 4.34
N ASN A 370 14.02 -4.66 3.74
CA ASN A 370 13.79 -4.54 2.31
C ASN A 370 13.30 -3.14 1.99
N LYS A 371 14.01 -2.40 1.14
CA LYS A 371 13.60 -1.07 0.68
C LYS A 371 12.82 -1.21 -0.63
N LEU A 372 11.53 -0.89 -0.59
CA LEU A 372 10.61 -1.01 -1.71
C LEU A 372 10.38 0.34 -2.37
N GLY A 373 10.45 0.36 -3.69
CA GLY A 373 10.33 1.60 -4.45
C GLY A 373 9.75 1.36 -5.84
N MET A 374 10.37 1.95 -6.85
CA MET A 374 9.97 1.75 -8.23
C MET A 374 10.56 0.45 -8.78
N VAL A 375 9.73 -0.31 -9.49
CA VAL A 375 10.11 -1.55 -10.19
C VAL A 375 9.87 -1.45 -11.70
N SER A 376 9.17 -0.42 -12.16
CA SER A 376 8.87 -0.18 -13.57
C SER A 376 8.92 1.32 -13.90
N GLY A 377 9.58 1.67 -15.00
CA GLY A 377 9.56 3.00 -15.58
C GLY A 377 8.44 3.22 -16.61
N THR A 378 7.71 2.17 -16.98
CA THR A 378 6.69 2.21 -18.03
C THR A 378 5.28 1.90 -17.53
N ASP A 379 5.16 1.17 -16.43
CA ASP A 379 3.89 0.86 -15.78
C ASP A 379 3.94 1.27 -14.31
N ALA A 380 3.39 2.44 -14.03
CA ALA A 380 3.37 3.00 -12.68
C ALA A 380 2.60 2.12 -11.68
N SER A 381 1.62 1.33 -12.13
CA SER A 381 0.78 0.49 -11.27
C SER A 381 1.54 -0.66 -10.60
N LEU A 382 2.70 -1.02 -11.13
CA LEU A 382 3.57 -2.06 -10.58
C LEU A 382 4.48 -1.53 -9.44
N ASN A 383 4.61 -0.21 -9.30
CA ASN A 383 5.52 0.41 -8.35
C ASN A 383 4.95 0.41 -6.93
N TYR A 384 5.83 0.20 -5.95
CA TYR A 384 5.46 0.31 -4.53
C TYR A 384 5.27 1.75 -4.08
N VAL A 385 5.76 2.73 -4.84
CA VAL A 385 5.56 4.16 -4.62
C VAL A 385 5.03 4.79 -5.90
N GLN A 386 3.85 5.42 -5.84
CA GLN A 386 3.13 5.88 -7.03
C GLN A 386 2.03 6.88 -6.71
N LEU A 387 1.47 7.51 -7.74
CA LEU A 387 0.18 8.20 -7.69
C LEU A 387 -0.91 7.30 -8.30
N PRO A 388 -2.17 7.36 -7.83
CA PRO A 388 -3.26 6.54 -8.35
C PRO A 388 -3.65 7.00 -9.76
N THR A 389 -3.65 6.07 -10.72
CA THR A 389 -4.05 6.35 -12.11
C THR A 389 -5.52 6.05 -12.38
N ALA A 390 -6.16 5.20 -11.56
CA ALA A 390 -7.57 4.84 -11.72
C ALA A 390 -8.54 5.99 -11.40
N THR A 391 -8.17 6.81 -10.42
CA THR A 391 -8.97 7.95 -9.92
C THR A 391 -8.41 9.31 -10.35
N TRP A 392 -7.62 9.33 -11.42
CA TRP A 392 -6.96 10.54 -11.93
C TRP A 392 -7.96 11.65 -12.24
N SER A 393 -7.82 12.80 -11.62
CA SER A 393 -8.72 13.94 -11.78
C SER A 393 -8.02 15.24 -12.23
N MET A 394 -6.68 15.26 -12.28
CA MET A 394 -5.89 16.41 -12.73
C MET A 394 -6.07 16.63 -14.23
N LYS A 395 -6.11 17.89 -14.66
CA LYS A 395 -6.42 18.32 -16.03
C LYS A 395 -5.20 18.86 -16.76
N ASN A 396 -4.36 19.62 -16.06
CA ASN A 396 -3.18 20.27 -16.63
C ASN A 396 -1.96 19.33 -16.58
N PHE A 397 -1.87 18.49 -15.52
CA PHE A 397 -0.89 17.42 -15.43
C PHE A 397 -1.57 16.11 -15.83
N THR A 398 -1.27 15.62 -17.03
CA THR A 398 -1.94 14.45 -17.62
C THR A 398 -1.32 13.14 -17.14
N LYS A 399 -1.98 12.01 -17.45
CA LYS A 399 -1.41 10.67 -17.20
C LYS A 399 -0.17 10.43 -18.04
N GLU A 400 -0.08 11.00 -19.21
CA GLU A 400 1.05 10.93 -20.13
C GLU A 400 2.26 11.71 -19.57
N ASP A 401 2.01 12.89 -18.96
CA ASP A 401 3.05 13.64 -18.23
C ASP A 401 3.54 12.84 -17.00
N TYR A 402 2.61 12.22 -16.29
CA TYR A 402 2.94 11.34 -15.16
C TYR A 402 3.77 10.13 -15.59
N ALA A 403 3.40 9.45 -16.67
CA ALA A 403 4.20 8.35 -17.20
C ALA A 403 5.62 8.79 -17.61
N THR A 404 5.73 9.99 -18.19
CA THR A 404 7.03 10.61 -18.51
C THR A 404 7.86 10.87 -17.26
N LEU A 405 7.24 11.42 -16.20
CA LEU A 405 7.88 11.65 -14.92
C LEU A 405 8.38 10.35 -14.28
N VAL A 406 7.52 9.31 -14.25
CA VAL A 406 7.84 7.97 -13.76
C VAL A 406 9.06 7.40 -14.50
N GLY A 407 9.10 7.49 -15.82
CA GLY A 407 10.24 7.06 -16.62
C GLY A 407 11.54 7.75 -16.24
N LYS A 408 11.53 9.09 -16.09
CA LYS A 408 12.71 9.90 -15.73
C LYS A 408 13.22 9.62 -14.30
N ILE A 409 12.32 9.30 -13.37
CA ILE A 409 12.73 8.90 -12.02
C ILE A 409 13.33 7.50 -12.05
N PHE A 410 12.69 6.57 -12.75
CA PHE A 410 13.14 5.19 -12.83
C PHE A 410 14.51 5.02 -13.49
N ASP A 411 14.79 5.76 -14.56
CA ASP A 411 16.06 5.72 -15.28
C ASP A 411 17.19 6.56 -14.60
N GLY A 412 16.86 7.25 -13.49
CA GLY A 412 17.81 8.07 -12.72
C GLY A 412 18.12 9.44 -13.33
N THR A 413 17.40 9.86 -14.38
CA THR A 413 17.46 11.24 -14.91
C THR A 413 17.06 12.26 -13.85
N ILE A 414 16.02 11.94 -13.07
CA ILE A 414 15.61 12.70 -11.88
C ILE A 414 16.09 11.93 -10.65
N LYS A 415 16.93 12.58 -9.85
CA LYS A 415 17.41 12.06 -8.58
C LYS A 415 16.71 12.76 -7.43
N ILE A 416 16.12 11.98 -6.52
CA ILE A 416 15.41 12.46 -5.36
C ILE A 416 16.20 12.04 -4.13
N SER A 417 16.49 12.98 -3.24
CA SER A 417 17.19 12.69 -1.99
C SER A 417 16.24 12.03 -0.99
N ASP A 418 16.68 10.96 -0.36
CA ASP A 418 16.01 10.27 0.75
C ASP A 418 16.51 10.71 2.13
N ALA A 419 17.42 11.70 2.18
CA ALA A 419 17.94 12.25 3.42
C ALA A 419 16.82 12.89 4.27
N ILE A 420 16.85 12.63 5.57
CA ILE A 420 15.84 13.09 6.53
C ILE A 420 16.41 13.98 7.63
N ASP A 421 17.71 14.24 7.62
CA ASP A 421 18.42 14.99 8.65
C ASP A 421 18.11 16.49 8.61
N LYS A 422 17.82 17.03 7.43
CA LYS A 422 17.46 18.44 7.25
C LYS A 422 16.55 18.67 6.04
N MET A 423 15.75 19.74 6.14
CA MET A 423 14.90 20.20 5.04
C MET A 423 15.73 20.41 3.75
N PRO A 424 15.26 19.93 2.59
CA PRO A 424 15.93 20.14 1.31
C PRO A 424 16.14 21.64 1.01
N THR A 425 17.28 21.96 0.43
CA THR A 425 17.53 23.32 -0.07
C THR A 425 16.71 23.57 -1.34
N THR A 426 15.97 24.67 -1.37
CA THR A 426 15.03 25.01 -2.46
C THR A 426 15.18 26.45 -2.90
N THR A 427 14.68 26.76 -4.11
CA THR A 427 14.47 28.12 -4.61
C THR A 427 13.09 28.68 -4.29
N ILE A 428 12.14 27.80 -3.99
CA ILE A 428 10.79 28.18 -3.50
C ILE A 428 10.87 28.59 -2.02
N THR A 429 9.86 29.29 -1.53
CA THR A 429 9.73 29.60 -0.09
C THR A 429 9.13 28.42 0.66
N VAL A 430 9.85 27.90 1.66
CA VAL A 430 9.32 26.88 2.59
C VAL A 430 9.25 27.47 4.00
N THR A 431 8.06 27.52 4.58
CA THR A 431 7.82 28.05 5.93
C THR A 431 7.54 26.89 6.88
N THR A 432 8.55 26.48 7.64
CA THR A 432 8.40 25.46 8.68
C THR A 432 7.78 26.10 9.93
N GLN A 433 6.74 25.50 10.46
CA GLN A 433 6.05 25.93 11.68
C GLN A 433 6.36 24.98 12.83
N ALA A 434 6.16 25.45 14.06
CA ALA A 434 6.23 24.59 15.25
C ALA A 434 5.13 23.51 15.20
N ASN A 435 5.45 22.34 15.74
CA ASN A 435 4.47 21.25 15.80
C ASN A 435 3.20 21.70 16.52
N ILE A 436 2.06 21.21 16.03
CA ILE A 436 0.75 21.44 16.67
C ILE A 436 0.67 20.52 17.90
N HIS A 437 0.21 21.05 19.03
CA HIS A 437 0.12 20.34 20.32
C HIS A 437 -1.31 20.22 20.78
#